data_770cfa63d260eea94c702d91d811ca37
#
_entry.id   770cfa63d260eea94c702d91d811ca37
#
_cell.length_a   1.000
_cell.length_b   1.000
_cell.length_c   1.000
_cell.angle_alpha   90.00
_cell.angle_beta   90.00
_cell.angle_gamma   90.00
#
_symmetry.space_group_name_H-M   'P 1'
#
loop_
_entity.id
_entity.type
_entity.pdbx_description
1 polymer ?
#
loop_
_entity_poly.entity_id
_entity_poly.type
_entity_poly.pdbx_seq_one_letter_code
_entity_poly.pdbx_strand_id
1 'polypeptide(L)'
;VPYPGIREMLLSLAGEGYPLGVLSNKPHAVTVPLVRHILPEIPFREVMGFSERFPRKPEPDSLLSIVRSWGREPAQVCMVGDSAHDGNTAVNAGTRLVLVGWGYSSRSALDAFRVPVCAAAGELSARLHDESSLPFPVAAHKNS
;
A
#
# COMPACT_ATOMS: atom_id res chain seq x y z
N VAL A 1 1.52 0.37 17.31
CA VAL A 1 2.08 1.73 17.18
C VAL A 1 2.56 1.92 15.75
N PRO A 2 2.10 2.96 15.05
CA PRO A 2 2.59 3.22 13.69
C PRO A 2 4.08 3.58 13.71
N TYR A 3 4.76 3.25 12.61
CA TYR A 3 6.16 3.64 12.45
C TYR A 3 6.30 5.17 12.56
N PRO A 4 7.37 5.69 13.19
CA PRO A 4 7.53 7.14 13.39
C PRO A 4 7.39 7.95 12.10
N GLY A 5 6.57 9.00 12.15
CA GLY A 5 6.31 9.90 11.00
C GLY A 5 5.19 9.47 10.07
N ILE A 6 4.66 8.27 10.21
CA ILE A 6 3.59 7.78 9.32
C ILE A 6 2.28 8.54 9.54
N ARG A 7 1.90 8.78 10.79
CA ARG A 7 0.67 9.53 11.08
C ARG A 7 0.69 10.91 10.44
N GLU A 8 1.78 11.63 10.60
CA GLU A 8 1.95 12.98 10.06
C GLU A 8 1.90 12.98 8.54
N MET A 9 2.53 11.98 7.91
CA MET A 9 2.49 11.81 6.46
C MET A 9 1.06 11.56 5.97
N LEU A 10 0.32 10.68 6.63
CA LEU A 10 -1.05 10.35 6.24
C LEU A 10 -1.98 11.56 6.40
N LEU A 11 -1.81 12.32 7.50
CA LEU A 11 -2.58 13.56 7.69
C LEU A 11 -2.27 14.58 6.59
N SER A 12 -1.01 14.71 6.22
CA SER A 12 -0.61 15.62 5.14
C SER A 12 -1.22 15.22 3.79
N LEU A 13 -1.16 13.94 3.44
CA LEU A 13 -1.75 13.44 2.20
C LEU A 13 -3.27 13.64 2.19
N ALA A 14 -3.95 13.33 3.30
CA ALA A 14 -5.38 13.55 3.41
C ALA A 14 -5.74 15.03 3.28
N GLY A 15 -4.94 15.91 3.87
CA GLY A 15 -5.12 17.35 3.78
C GLY A 15 -4.98 17.88 2.35
N GLU A 16 -4.21 17.22 1.52
CA GLU A 16 -4.05 17.55 0.09
C GLU A 16 -5.12 16.90 -0.79
N GLY A 17 -6.05 16.17 -0.21
CA GLY A 17 -7.18 15.58 -0.93
C GLY A 17 -6.92 14.19 -1.51
N TYR A 18 -5.79 13.56 -1.19
CA TYR A 18 -5.53 12.19 -1.65
C TYR A 18 -6.44 11.20 -0.94
N PRO A 19 -7.16 10.32 -1.68
CA PRO A 19 -7.86 9.21 -1.06
C PRO A 19 -6.86 8.25 -0.44
N LEU A 20 -7.13 7.81 0.78
CA LEU A 20 -6.30 6.86 1.50
C LEU A 20 -7.09 5.60 1.80
N GLY A 21 -6.42 4.46 1.72
CA GLY A 21 -7.00 3.17 2.05
C GLY A 21 -6.00 2.24 2.72
N VAL A 22 -6.52 1.26 3.40
CA VAL A 22 -5.74 0.18 4.02
C VAL A 22 -6.20 -1.15 3.45
N LEU A 23 -5.24 -1.97 3.05
CA LEU A 23 -5.47 -3.33 2.59
C LEU A 23 -4.55 -4.28 3.35
N SER A 24 -5.12 -5.26 4.03
CA SER A 24 -4.39 -6.20 4.87
C SER A 24 -4.81 -7.64 4.58
N ASN A 25 -3.88 -8.59 4.78
CA ASN A 25 -4.20 -10.02 4.77
C ASN A 25 -4.75 -10.53 6.11
N LYS A 26 -4.76 -9.69 7.15
CA LYS A 26 -5.45 -10.04 8.40
C LYS A 26 -6.96 -10.05 8.18
N PRO A 27 -7.72 -10.85 8.94
CA PRO A 27 -9.18 -10.86 8.82
C PRO A 27 -9.78 -9.46 8.92
N HIS A 28 -10.81 -9.22 8.12
CA HIS A 28 -11.47 -7.91 8.08
C HIS A 28 -11.98 -7.49 9.46
N ALA A 29 -12.56 -8.41 10.21
CA ALA A 29 -13.05 -8.17 11.56
C ALA A 29 -11.97 -7.73 12.55
N VAL A 30 -10.70 -8.06 12.28
CA VAL A 30 -9.54 -7.64 13.08
C VAL A 30 -8.96 -6.34 12.54
N THR A 31 -8.88 -6.21 11.22
CA THR A 31 -8.24 -5.06 10.56
C THR A 31 -8.96 -3.75 10.85
N VAL A 32 -10.28 -3.71 10.72
CA VAL A 32 -11.02 -2.45 10.85
C VAL A 32 -10.90 -1.87 12.26
N PRO A 33 -11.16 -2.64 13.35
CA PRO A 33 -10.99 -2.09 14.69
C PRO A 33 -9.54 -1.69 15.00
N LEU A 34 -8.56 -2.45 14.50
CA LEU A 34 -7.15 -2.18 14.74
C LEU A 34 -6.72 -0.84 14.13
N VAL A 35 -7.09 -0.61 12.88
CA VAL A 35 -6.77 0.65 12.18
C VAL A 35 -7.44 1.84 12.88
N ARG A 36 -8.70 1.70 13.27
CA ARG A 36 -9.43 2.74 13.98
C ARG A 36 -8.82 3.04 15.35
N HIS A 37 -8.25 2.03 15.99
CA HIS A 37 -7.59 2.19 17.28
C HIS A 37 -6.24 2.90 17.15
N ILE A 38 -5.44 2.52 16.14
CA ILE A 38 -4.07 3.02 15.96
C ILE A 38 -4.05 4.39 15.28
N LEU A 39 -4.91 4.59 14.28
CA LEU A 39 -4.95 5.80 13.45
C LEU A 39 -6.37 6.39 13.39
N PRO A 40 -6.94 6.77 14.54
CA PRO A 40 -8.35 7.19 14.59
C PRO A 40 -8.63 8.51 13.85
N GLU A 41 -7.64 9.37 13.71
CA GLU A 41 -7.80 10.68 13.06
C GLU A 41 -7.60 10.65 11.55
N ILE A 42 -7.14 9.53 10.97
CA ILE A 42 -6.91 9.44 9.53
C ILE A 42 -8.22 9.11 8.81
N PRO A 43 -8.65 9.94 7.84
CA PRO A 43 -9.91 9.72 7.13
C PRO A 43 -9.75 8.69 6.01
N PHE A 44 -9.48 7.44 6.34
CA PHE A 44 -9.41 6.38 5.34
C PHE A 44 -10.76 6.21 4.66
N ARG A 45 -10.77 6.25 3.33
CA ARG A 45 -11.98 5.97 2.54
C ARG A 45 -12.32 4.49 2.55
N GLU A 46 -11.31 3.64 2.67
CA GLU A 46 -11.48 2.21 2.67
C GLU A 46 -10.52 1.57 3.66
N VAL A 47 -11.02 0.67 4.49
CA VAL A 47 -10.20 -0.19 5.34
C VAL A 47 -10.69 -1.60 5.09
N MET A 48 -9.83 -2.43 4.48
CA MET A 48 -10.19 -3.76 4.04
C MET A 48 -9.21 -4.79 4.54
N GLY A 49 -9.72 -5.77 5.27
CA GLY A 49 -8.98 -6.97 5.62
C GLY A 49 -9.44 -8.15 4.77
N PHE A 50 -8.84 -9.32 5.01
CA PHE A 50 -9.24 -10.54 4.33
C PHE A 50 -10.68 -10.92 4.66
N SER A 51 -11.43 -11.31 3.63
CA SER A 51 -12.76 -11.89 3.77
C SER A 51 -12.94 -12.95 2.68
N GLU A 52 -13.99 -13.77 2.80
CA GLU A 52 -14.30 -14.76 1.77
C GLU A 52 -14.69 -14.13 0.43
N ARG A 53 -15.03 -12.85 0.44
CA ARG A 53 -15.42 -12.10 -0.76
C ARG A 53 -14.29 -11.92 -1.75
N PHE A 54 -13.04 -11.75 -1.26
CA PHE A 54 -11.89 -11.49 -2.10
C PHE A 54 -10.71 -12.37 -1.71
N PRO A 55 -9.97 -12.90 -2.69
CA PRO A 55 -8.72 -13.61 -2.42
C PRO A 55 -7.72 -12.72 -1.69
N ARG A 56 -6.83 -13.36 -0.93
CA ARG A 56 -5.74 -12.66 -0.27
C ARG A 56 -4.71 -12.14 -1.27
N LYS A 57 -3.95 -11.11 -0.87
CA LYS A 57 -2.75 -10.73 -1.60
C LYS A 57 -1.85 -11.97 -1.79
N PRO A 58 -1.22 -12.20 -2.91
CA PRO A 58 -0.97 -11.24 -4.00
C PRO A 58 -2.06 -11.13 -5.07
N GLU A 59 -3.22 -11.74 -4.88
CA GLU A 59 -4.31 -11.57 -5.82
C GLU A 59 -4.78 -10.12 -5.84
N PRO A 60 -5.11 -9.55 -7.02
CA PRO A 60 -5.38 -8.12 -7.13
C PRO A 60 -6.82 -7.71 -6.81
N ASP A 61 -7.70 -8.66 -6.56
CA ASP A 61 -9.15 -8.43 -6.51
C ASP A 61 -9.55 -7.38 -5.47
N SER A 62 -8.99 -7.45 -4.26
CA SER A 62 -9.29 -6.48 -3.19
C SER A 62 -8.80 -5.09 -3.56
N LEU A 63 -7.58 -4.98 -4.08
CA LEU A 63 -7.02 -3.69 -4.50
C LEU A 63 -7.82 -3.09 -5.65
N LEU A 64 -8.18 -3.88 -6.63
CA LEU A 64 -8.99 -3.43 -7.76
C LEU A 64 -10.39 -2.98 -7.31
N SER A 65 -10.96 -3.63 -6.31
CA SER A 65 -12.22 -3.20 -5.71
C SER A 65 -12.11 -1.81 -5.10
N ILE A 66 -11.03 -1.54 -4.38
CA ILE A 66 -10.77 -0.21 -3.81
C ILE A 66 -10.60 0.83 -4.92
N VAL A 67 -9.80 0.54 -5.92
CA VAL A 67 -9.56 1.45 -7.06
C VAL A 67 -10.88 1.82 -7.73
N ARG A 68 -11.72 0.84 -8.00
CA ARG A 68 -13.03 1.07 -8.61
C ARG A 68 -13.94 1.92 -7.71
N SER A 69 -13.94 1.66 -6.41
CA SER A 69 -14.77 2.42 -5.47
C SER A 69 -14.37 3.89 -5.41
N TRP A 70 -13.11 4.20 -5.72
CA TRP A 70 -12.61 5.57 -5.78
C TRP A 70 -12.86 6.25 -7.14
N GLY A 71 -13.42 5.52 -8.11
CA GLY A 71 -13.62 6.04 -9.45
C GLY A 71 -12.31 6.31 -10.19
N ARG A 72 -11.28 5.52 -9.90
CA ARG A 72 -9.94 5.69 -10.46
C ARG A 72 -9.55 4.51 -11.34
N GLU A 73 -8.55 4.75 -12.19
CA GLU A 73 -7.88 3.69 -12.92
C GLU A 73 -6.70 3.16 -12.09
N PRO A 74 -6.28 1.91 -12.26
CA PRO A 74 -5.14 1.38 -11.52
C PRO A 74 -3.88 2.23 -11.63
N ALA A 75 -3.59 2.78 -12.81
CA ALA A 75 -2.42 3.63 -13.03
C ALA A 75 -2.43 4.93 -12.21
N GLN A 76 -3.56 5.33 -11.65
CA GLN A 76 -3.71 6.51 -10.82
C GLN A 76 -3.55 6.23 -9.33
N VAL A 77 -3.31 4.98 -8.95
CA VAL A 77 -3.22 4.55 -7.56
C VAL A 77 -1.82 4.01 -7.27
N CYS A 78 -1.29 4.35 -6.11
CA CYS A 78 -0.02 3.84 -5.63
C CYS A 78 -0.24 2.92 -4.45
N MET A 79 0.25 1.68 -4.56
CA MET A 79 0.34 0.75 -3.45
C MET A 79 1.59 1.04 -2.64
N VAL A 80 1.45 1.08 -1.34
CA VAL A 80 2.59 1.17 -0.42
C VAL A 80 2.63 -0.11 0.40
N GLY A 81 3.75 -0.79 0.40
CA GLY A 81 3.85 -2.07 1.10
C GLY A 81 5.24 -2.39 1.60
N ASP A 82 5.36 -3.46 2.35
CA ASP A 82 6.61 -3.90 2.98
C ASP A 82 6.98 -5.35 2.64
N SER A 83 6.25 -5.96 1.72
CA SER A 83 6.44 -7.39 1.41
C SER A 83 6.35 -7.67 -0.09
N ALA A 84 6.84 -8.87 -0.46
CA ALA A 84 6.69 -9.37 -1.82
C ALA A 84 5.21 -9.57 -2.19
N HIS A 85 4.36 -9.90 -1.23
CA HIS A 85 2.92 -10.01 -1.48
C HIS A 85 2.34 -8.68 -1.93
N ASP A 86 2.73 -7.58 -1.29
CA ASP A 86 2.29 -6.24 -1.66
C ASP A 86 2.80 -5.87 -3.06
N GLY A 87 4.07 -6.16 -3.34
CA GLY A 87 4.65 -5.91 -4.65
C GLY A 87 3.93 -6.67 -5.76
N ASN A 88 3.68 -7.96 -5.57
CA ASN A 88 2.97 -8.77 -6.54
C ASN A 88 1.52 -8.34 -6.71
N THR A 89 0.87 -7.88 -5.64
CA THR A 89 -0.48 -7.32 -5.71
C THR A 89 -0.51 -6.11 -6.65
N ALA A 90 0.45 -5.20 -6.50
CA ALA A 90 0.55 -4.03 -7.36
C ALA A 90 0.82 -4.40 -8.81
N VAL A 91 1.73 -5.34 -9.07
CA VAL A 91 1.99 -5.86 -10.43
C VAL A 91 0.72 -6.41 -11.04
N ASN A 92 0.02 -7.27 -10.31
CA ASN A 92 -1.18 -7.94 -10.79
C ASN A 92 -2.35 -6.98 -11.02
N ALA A 93 -2.43 -5.92 -10.22
CA ALA A 93 -3.49 -4.91 -10.35
C ALA A 93 -3.16 -3.80 -11.35
N GLY A 94 -1.89 -3.64 -11.71
CA GLY A 94 -1.46 -2.56 -12.60
C GLY A 94 -1.33 -1.21 -11.90
N THR A 95 -1.16 -1.18 -10.59
CA THR A 95 -0.94 0.07 -9.84
C THR A 95 0.53 0.43 -9.78
N ARG A 96 0.80 1.67 -9.37
CA ARG A 96 2.14 2.10 -8.99
C ARG A 96 2.50 1.49 -7.65
N LEU A 97 3.79 1.48 -7.32
CA LEU A 97 4.28 0.85 -6.09
C LEU A 97 5.45 1.63 -5.51
N VAL A 98 5.42 1.81 -4.22
CA VAL A 98 6.58 2.19 -3.40
C VAL A 98 6.66 1.20 -2.24
N LEU A 99 7.85 0.75 -1.94
CA LEU A 99 8.07 -0.20 -0.84
C LEU A 99 8.78 0.49 0.33
N VAL A 100 8.56 -0.06 1.51
CA VAL A 100 9.23 0.38 2.74
C VAL A 100 10.06 -0.78 3.29
N GLY A 101 11.21 -0.45 3.84
CA GLY A 101 12.19 -1.45 4.27
C GLY A 101 12.11 -1.84 5.74
N TRP A 102 11.17 -1.27 6.51
CA TRP A 102 11.08 -1.55 7.95
C TRP A 102 10.14 -2.70 8.33
N GLY A 103 9.65 -3.44 7.34
CA GLY A 103 8.89 -4.66 7.58
C GLY A 103 9.80 -5.89 7.69
N TYR A 104 9.20 -7.07 7.58
CA TYR A 104 9.90 -8.35 7.78
C TYR A 104 10.51 -8.93 6.51
N SER A 105 10.22 -8.39 5.34
CA SER A 105 10.75 -8.91 4.08
C SER A 105 12.23 -8.57 3.91
N SER A 106 12.99 -9.47 3.27
CA SER A 106 14.37 -9.21 2.95
C SER A 106 14.50 -8.11 1.89
N ARG A 107 15.61 -7.37 1.94
CA ARG A 107 15.87 -6.32 0.96
C ARG A 107 15.93 -6.88 -0.46
N SER A 108 16.50 -8.06 -0.65
CA SER A 108 16.59 -8.68 -1.97
C SER A 108 15.20 -9.01 -2.54
N ALA A 109 14.27 -9.45 -1.70
CA ALA A 109 12.90 -9.71 -2.13
C ALA A 109 12.20 -8.42 -2.57
N LEU A 110 12.45 -7.31 -1.88
CA LEU A 110 11.87 -6.01 -2.23
C LEU A 110 12.52 -5.40 -3.47
N ASP A 111 13.84 -5.51 -3.60
CA ASP A 111 14.58 -4.95 -4.73
C ASP A 111 14.20 -5.59 -6.07
N ALA A 112 13.65 -6.80 -6.05
CA ALA A 112 13.24 -7.50 -7.26
C ALA A 112 12.17 -6.75 -8.06
N PHE A 113 11.40 -5.87 -7.42
CA PHE A 113 10.34 -5.09 -8.09
C PHE A 113 10.86 -3.83 -8.78
N ARG A 114 12.10 -3.45 -8.54
CA ARG A 114 12.77 -2.28 -9.13
C ARG A 114 12.03 -0.97 -8.90
N VAL A 115 11.51 -0.80 -7.71
CA VAL A 115 10.91 0.45 -7.25
C VAL A 115 11.66 0.95 -6.01
N PRO A 116 11.48 2.23 -5.62
CA PRO A 116 12.11 2.72 -4.39
C PRO A 116 11.71 1.89 -3.17
N VAL A 117 12.70 1.61 -2.32
CA VAL A 117 12.49 1.00 -1.00
C VAL A 117 12.91 2.05 0.03
N CYS A 118 11.91 2.69 0.63
CA CYS A 118 12.15 3.78 1.56
C CYS A 118 12.56 3.27 2.93
N ALA A 119 13.58 3.89 3.51
CA ALA A 119 14.10 3.51 4.83
C ALA A 119 13.38 4.23 5.98
N ALA A 120 12.76 5.37 5.71
CA ALA A 120 12.10 6.20 6.72
C ALA A 120 10.85 6.87 6.15
N ALA A 121 9.96 7.29 7.05
CA ALA A 121 8.71 7.95 6.68
C ALA A 121 8.92 9.24 5.88
N GLY A 122 9.97 10.00 6.17
CA GLY A 122 10.29 11.22 5.42
C GLY A 122 10.60 10.95 3.95
N GLU A 123 11.33 9.88 3.68
CA GLU A 123 11.64 9.44 2.32
C GLU A 123 10.35 9.01 1.60
N LEU A 124 9.51 8.23 2.26
CA LEU A 124 8.23 7.79 1.74
C LEU A 124 7.33 9.00 1.44
N SER A 125 7.24 9.93 2.38
CA SER A 125 6.43 11.14 2.23
C SER A 125 6.85 11.95 1.00
N ALA A 126 8.16 12.14 0.82
CA ALA A 126 8.67 12.87 -0.34
C ALA A 126 8.27 12.20 -1.66
N ARG A 127 8.32 10.87 -1.71
CA ARG A 127 7.91 10.11 -2.89
C ARG A 127 6.42 10.25 -3.18
N LEU A 128 5.59 10.12 -2.15
CA LEU A 128 4.13 10.15 -2.31
C LEU A 128 3.62 11.55 -2.66
N HIS A 129 4.31 12.62 -2.25
CA HIS A 129 3.95 13.98 -2.63
C HIS A 129 4.43 14.38 -4.04
N ASP A 130 5.29 13.58 -4.66
CA ASP A 130 5.74 13.79 -6.02
C ASP A 130 5.14 12.73 -6.94
N GLU A 131 3.94 12.99 -7.42
CA GLU A 131 3.19 12.04 -8.27
C GLU A 131 3.98 11.61 -9.52
N SER A 132 4.78 12.51 -10.09
CA SER A 132 5.56 12.22 -11.29
C SER A 132 6.68 11.20 -11.04
N SER A 133 7.09 11.01 -9.78
CA SER A 133 8.16 10.09 -9.41
C SER A 133 7.69 8.69 -9.02
N LEU A 134 6.37 8.44 -9.01
CA LEU A 134 5.83 7.16 -8.58
C LEU A 134 5.90 6.11 -9.69
N PRO A 135 6.72 5.07 -9.54
CA PRO A 135 6.97 4.10 -10.60
C PRO A 135 5.96 2.96 -10.62
N PHE A 136 5.93 2.27 -11.76
CA PHE A 136 5.29 0.97 -11.87
C PHE A 136 6.32 -0.12 -11.55
N PRO A 137 5.93 -1.13 -10.79
CA PRO A 137 6.82 -2.25 -10.51
C PRO A 137 6.99 -3.15 -11.74
N VAL A 138 8.12 -3.85 -11.78
CA VAL A 138 8.29 -4.99 -12.68
C VAL A 138 7.91 -6.27 -11.94
N ALA A 139 7.48 -7.28 -12.67
CA ALA A 139 7.19 -8.57 -12.07
C ALA A 139 8.48 -9.15 -11.48
N ALA A 140 8.43 -9.54 -10.20
CA ALA A 140 9.53 -10.24 -9.59
C ALA A 140 9.70 -11.59 -10.28
N HIS A 141 10.96 -11.99 -10.53
CA HIS A 141 11.23 -13.31 -11.07
C HIS A 141 10.73 -14.36 -10.08
N LYS A 142 9.78 -15.16 -10.55
CA LYS A 142 9.48 -16.38 -9.85
C LYS A 142 10.65 -17.33 -10.12
N ASN A 143 11.45 -17.56 -9.11
CA ASN A 143 12.31 -18.72 -9.13
C ASN A 143 11.39 -19.93 -9.07
N SER A 144 11.14 -20.45 -10.21
CA SER A 144 10.45 -21.71 -10.31
C SER A 144 11.28 -22.80 -9.68
#